data_365a2618e36a404efa0fbefbe49404c9
#
_entry.id   365a2618e36a404efa0fbefbe49404c9
#
_cell.length_a   1.000
_cell.length_b   1.000
_cell.length_c   1.000
_cell.angle_alpha   90.00
_cell.angle_beta   90.00
_cell.angle_gamma   90.00
#
_symmetry.space_group_name_H-M   'P 1'
#
loop_
_entity.id
_entity.type
_entity.pdbx_description
1 polymer ?
#
loop_
_entity_poly.entity_id
_entity_poly.type
_entity_poly.pdbx_seq_one_letter_code
_entity_poly.pdbx_strand_id
1 'polypeptide(L)'
;MKNLLGQDLESLEKIASSFGELPFRGRQLYSSIYNSYKKINCIDDIKVLPSNFRTNLIKEGYIISGLRLIKKSVSNDGTVKLLLSTIDDEFIETVGIPSNKRLTVCVSSQVGCPMDCKFCATGKDGLKRSLK
;
A
#
# COMPACT_ATOMS: atom_id res chain seq x y z
N MET A 1 -9.81 7.77 -8.18
CA MET A 1 -8.58 7.00 -8.48
C MET A 1 -8.78 5.57 -8.00
N LYS A 2 -8.43 4.57 -8.83
CA LYS A 2 -8.60 3.14 -8.56
C LYS A 2 -7.21 2.54 -8.29
N ASN A 3 -6.90 2.18 -7.05
CA ASN A 3 -5.57 1.65 -6.72
C ASN A 3 -5.50 0.15 -7.02
N LEU A 4 -4.47 -0.27 -7.76
CA LEU A 4 -4.17 -1.68 -8.02
C LEU A 4 -3.45 -2.35 -6.83
N LEU A 5 -2.73 -1.56 -6.02
CA LEU A 5 -2.13 -2.07 -4.78
C LEU A 5 -3.24 -2.36 -3.76
N GLY A 6 -3.19 -3.51 -3.12
CA GLY A 6 -4.23 -3.99 -2.20
C GLY A 6 -5.28 -4.90 -2.86
N GLN A 7 -5.30 -5.01 -4.19
CA GLN A 7 -6.18 -5.94 -4.90
C GLN A 7 -5.65 -7.37 -4.82
N ASP A 8 -6.55 -8.34 -4.64
CA ASP A 8 -6.23 -9.76 -4.74
C ASP A 8 -6.06 -10.21 -6.20
N LEU A 9 -5.59 -11.44 -6.37
CA LEU A 9 -5.35 -12.01 -7.69
C LEU A 9 -6.61 -12.05 -8.56
N GLU A 10 -7.73 -12.50 -7.98
CA GLU A 10 -9.00 -12.63 -8.69
C GLU A 10 -9.52 -11.28 -9.20
N SER A 11 -9.42 -10.24 -8.36
CA SER A 11 -9.78 -8.87 -8.72
C SER A 11 -8.92 -8.35 -9.88
N LEU A 12 -7.61 -8.61 -9.86
CA LEU A 12 -6.71 -8.18 -10.94
C LEU A 12 -6.97 -8.94 -12.24
N GLU A 13 -7.34 -10.24 -12.18
CA GLU A 13 -7.76 -11.01 -13.36
C GLU A 13 -9.08 -10.47 -13.94
N LYS A 14 -10.05 -10.11 -13.11
CA LYS A 14 -11.30 -9.45 -13.54
C LYS A 14 -11.04 -8.08 -14.17
N ILE A 15 -10.14 -7.30 -13.59
CA ILE A 15 -9.72 -6.01 -14.18
C ILE A 15 -9.12 -6.26 -15.56
N ALA A 16 -8.17 -7.18 -15.73
CA ALA A 16 -7.58 -7.49 -17.03
C ALA A 16 -8.67 -7.89 -18.05
N SER A 17 -9.59 -8.77 -17.66
CA SER A 17 -10.69 -9.22 -18.51
C SER A 17 -11.64 -8.09 -18.92
N SER A 18 -11.88 -7.10 -18.07
CA SER A 18 -12.72 -5.94 -18.39
C SER A 18 -12.11 -5.03 -19.49
N PHE A 19 -10.80 -5.15 -19.73
CA PHE A 19 -10.10 -4.47 -20.81
C PHE A 19 -9.92 -5.36 -22.07
N GLY A 20 -10.58 -6.53 -22.11
CA GLY A 20 -10.44 -7.49 -23.21
C GLY A 20 -9.13 -8.28 -23.19
N GLU A 21 -8.37 -8.19 -22.10
CA GLU A 21 -7.14 -8.95 -21.92
C GLU A 21 -7.42 -10.33 -21.29
N LEU A 22 -6.55 -11.29 -21.54
CA LEU A 22 -6.67 -12.62 -20.94
C LEU A 22 -6.36 -12.56 -19.43
N PRO A 23 -6.99 -13.42 -18.60
CA PRO A 23 -6.80 -13.43 -17.15
C PRO A 23 -5.34 -13.51 -16.70
N PHE A 24 -4.46 -14.18 -17.47
CA PHE A 24 -3.03 -14.26 -17.12
C PHE A 24 -2.35 -12.89 -17.03
N ARG A 25 -2.89 -11.84 -17.68
CA ARG A 25 -2.41 -10.46 -17.52
C ARG A 25 -2.64 -9.93 -16.11
N GLY A 26 -3.75 -10.35 -15.46
CA GLY A 26 -3.98 -10.10 -14.04
C GLY A 26 -2.92 -10.75 -13.16
N ARG A 27 -2.49 -11.98 -13.48
CA ARG A 27 -1.36 -12.65 -12.78
C ARG A 27 -0.04 -11.91 -12.97
N GLN A 28 0.21 -11.37 -14.18
CA GLN A 28 1.39 -10.55 -14.43
C GLN A 28 1.36 -9.24 -13.64
N LEU A 29 0.20 -8.58 -13.53
CA LEU A 29 -0.01 -7.43 -12.64
C LEU A 29 0.32 -7.80 -11.20
N TYR A 30 -0.33 -8.85 -10.67
CA TYR A 30 -0.12 -9.33 -9.31
C TYR A 30 1.35 -9.62 -9.02
N SER A 31 1.98 -10.44 -9.85
CA SER A 31 3.40 -10.80 -9.68
C SER A 31 4.32 -9.59 -9.75
N SER A 32 4.00 -8.58 -10.57
CA SER A 32 4.81 -7.38 -10.67
C SER A 32 4.66 -6.48 -9.47
N ILE A 33 3.44 -6.28 -8.98
CA ILE A 33 3.14 -5.39 -7.85
C ILE A 33 3.69 -5.96 -6.54
N TYR A 34 3.52 -7.27 -6.31
CA TYR A 34 3.88 -7.92 -5.05
C TYR A 34 5.25 -8.61 -5.03
N ASN A 35 6.03 -8.46 -6.11
CA ASN A 35 7.39 -9.01 -6.15
C ASN A 35 8.34 -8.12 -5.34
N SER A 36 8.86 -8.65 -4.23
CA SER A 36 9.79 -7.94 -3.34
C SER A 36 11.11 -7.51 -3.99
N TYR A 37 11.49 -8.13 -5.10
CA TYR A 37 12.73 -7.82 -5.83
C TYR A 37 12.57 -6.73 -6.89
N LYS A 38 11.34 -6.34 -7.23
CA LYS A 38 11.07 -5.31 -8.23
C LYS A 38 10.43 -4.10 -7.57
N LYS A 39 11.09 -2.96 -7.69
CA LYS A 39 10.51 -1.70 -7.25
C LYS A 39 9.61 -1.15 -8.35
N ILE A 40 8.31 -1.38 -8.24
CA ILE A 40 7.29 -0.84 -9.14
C ILE A 40 6.69 0.40 -8.47
N ASN A 41 6.82 1.56 -9.10
CA ASN A 41 6.26 2.82 -8.60
C ASN A 41 5.03 3.27 -9.41
N CYS A 42 4.92 2.83 -10.66
CA CYS A 42 3.79 3.18 -11.53
C CYS A 42 3.47 2.03 -12.50
N ILE A 43 2.34 2.13 -13.18
CA ILE A 43 1.88 1.11 -14.15
C ILE A 43 2.87 0.97 -15.31
N ASP A 44 3.51 2.06 -15.72
CA ASP A 44 4.47 2.04 -16.83
C ASP A 44 5.75 1.25 -16.52
N ASP A 45 6.07 1.01 -15.26
CA ASP A 45 7.20 0.17 -14.85
C ASP A 45 6.97 -1.31 -15.16
N ILE A 46 5.71 -1.74 -15.33
CA ILE A 46 5.34 -3.13 -15.58
C ILE A 46 5.52 -3.47 -17.07
N LYS A 47 6.78 -3.58 -17.51
CA LYS A 47 7.12 -3.81 -18.92
C LYS A 47 6.67 -5.16 -19.48
N VAL A 48 6.30 -6.12 -18.64
CA VAL A 48 5.74 -7.42 -19.05
C VAL A 48 4.33 -7.30 -19.63
N LEU A 49 3.62 -6.21 -19.34
CA LEU A 49 2.31 -5.93 -19.90
C LEU A 49 2.40 -5.21 -21.24
N PRO A 50 1.46 -5.46 -22.18
CA PRO A 50 1.35 -4.70 -23.42
C PRO A 50 1.22 -3.20 -23.15
N SER A 51 1.84 -2.38 -24.01
CA SER A 51 1.79 -0.91 -23.86
C SER A 51 0.36 -0.38 -23.90
N ASN A 52 -0.47 -0.91 -24.81
CA ASN A 52 -1.88 -0.51 -24.93
C ASN A 52 -2.66 -0.80 -23.64
N PHE A 53 -2.42 -1.95 -23.00
CA PHE A 53 -3.09 -2.29 -21.76
C PHE A 53 -2.68 -1.34 -20.62
N ARG A 54 -1.38 -1.03 -20.48
CA ARG A 54 -0.90 -0.04 -19.50
C ARG A 54 -1.53 1.33 -19.72
N THR A 55 -1.54 1.80 -20.97
CA THR A 55 -2.16 3.09 -21.33
C THR A 55 -3.65 3.13 -21.00
N ASN A 56 -4.37 2.04 -21.28
CA ASN A 56 -5.81 1.96 -20.98
C ASN A 56 -6.08 1.96 -19.48
N LEU A 57 -5.29 1.23 -18.68
CA LEU A 57 -5.39 1.27 -17.21
C LEU A 57 -5.20 2.70 -16.68
N ILE A 58 -4.19 3.42 -17.17
CA ILE A 58 -3.92 4.80 -16.75
C ILE A 58 -5.07 5.73 -17.15
N LYS A 59 -5.58 5.62 -18.38
CA LYS A 59 -6.73 6.42 -18.86
C LYS A 59 -7.99 6.21 -18.01
N GLU A 60 -8.24 4.98 -17.55
CA GLU A 60 -9.35 4.65 -16.67
C GLU A 60 -9.11 5.01 -15.19
N GLY A 61 -8.02 5.71 -14.89
CA GLY A 61 -7.70 6.22 -13.57
C GLY A 61 -7.16 5.18 -12.60
N TYR A 62 -6.64 4.05 -13.11
CA TYR A 62 -5.90 3.10 -12.28
C TYR A 62 -4.53 3.65 -11.95
N ILE A 63 -4.08 3.38 -10.73
CA ILE A 63 -2.75 3.78 -10.23
C ILE A 63 -2.14 2.64 -9.42
N ILE A 64 -0.82 2.70 -9.23
CA ILE A 64 -0.11 1.96 -8.20
C ILE A 64 0.41 2.99 -7.22
N SER A 65 -0.17 3.06 -6.04
CA SER A 65 0.24 4.01 -5.02
C SER A 65 0.30 3.33 -3.67
N GLY A 66 1.50 3.33 -3.09
CA GLY A 66 1.74 2.86 -1.72
C GLY A 66 1.76 4.02 -0.72
N LEU A 67 2.19 3.68 0.48
CA LEU A 67 2.42 4.65 1.54
C LEU A 67 3.71 5.44 1.26
N ARG A 68 3.68 6.75 1.49
CA ARG A 68 4.85 7.62 1.37
C ARG A 68 5.52 7.78 2.73
N LEU A 69 6.81 7.46 2.81
CA LEU A 69 7.59 7.68 4.02
C LEU A 69 7.80 9.19 4.25
N ILE A 70 7.32 9.68 5.38
CA ILE A 70 7.46 11.09 5.80
C ILE A 70 8.62 11.23 6.79
N LYS A 71 8.68 10.33 7.80
CA LYS A 71 9.71 10.40 8.83
C LYS A 71 10.08 8.99 9.29
N LYS A 72 11.38 8.80 9.54
CA LYS A 72 11.92 7.63 10.22
C LYS A 72 12.55 8.08 11.53
N SER A 73 12.20 7.44 12.63
CA SER A 73 12.82 7.62 13.95
C SER A 73 13.39 6.29 14.41
N VAL A 74 14.57 6.33 15.02
CA VAL A 74 15.26 5.13 15.54
C VAL A 74 15.60 5.39 17.00
N SER A 75 15.20 4.48 17.89
CA SER A 75 15.53 4.51 19.31
C SER A 75 16.85 3.78 19.59
N ASN A 76 17.41 3.99 20.79
CA ASN A 76 18.69 3.38 21.19
C ASN A 76 18.65 1.83 21.24
N ASP A 77 17.48 1.25 21.46
CA ASP A 77 17.24 -0.19 21.44
C ASP A 77 17.07 -0.78 20.03
N GLY A 78 17.25 0.05 19.00
CA GLY A 78 17.07 -0.34 17.60
C GLY A 78 15.61 -0.34 17.13
N THR A 79 14.65 0.03 17.95
CA THR A 79 13.25 0.19 17.53
C THR A 79 13.13 1.29 16.47
N VAL A 80 12.46 0.97 15.38
CA VAL A 80 12.25 1.89 14.24
C VAL A 80 10.79 2.25 14.15
N LYS A 81 10.47 3.54 14.20
CA LYS A 81 9.12 4.07 13.93
C LYS A 81 9.13 4.80 12.59
N LEU A 82 8.17 4.47 11.74
CA LEU A 82 7.93 5.12 10.47
C LEU A 82 6.61 5.89 10.53
N LEU A 83 6.65 7.16 10.21
CA LEU A 83 5.47 7.97 9.90
C LEU A 83 5.26 7.90 8.40
N LEU A 84 4.09 7.45 7.99
CA LEU A 84 3.71 7.21 6.61
C LEU A 84 2.50 8.08 6.25
N SER A 85 2.48 8.63 5.05
CA SER A 85 1.32 9.31 4.47
C SER A 85 0.61 8.40 3.49
N THR A 86 -0.70 8.37 3.57
CA THR A 86 -1.59 7.72 2.61
C THR A 86 -1.80 8.61 1.38
N ILE A 87 -2.48 8.10 0.35
CA ILE A 87 -2.75 8.83 -0.90
C ILE A 87 -3.70 10.03 -0.70
N ASP A 88 -4.52 9.99 0.34
CA ASP A 88 -5.42 11.06 0.77
C ASP A 88 -4.79 11.98 1.84
N ASP A 89 -3.45 12.00 1.91
CA ASP A 89 -2.63 12.82 2.79
C ASP A 89 -2.90 12.64 4.30
N GLU A 90 -3.51 11.52 4.68
CA GLU A 90 -3.64 11.13 6.07
C GLU A 90 -2.37 10.42 6.57
N PHE A 91 -2.16 10.43 7.89
CA PHE A 91 -0.96 9.88 8.49
C PHE A 91 -1.25 8.61 9.28
N ILE A 92 -0.35 7.65 9.14
CA ILE A 92 -0.33 6.41 9.93
C ILE A 92 1.08 6.11 10.41
N GLU A 93 1.19 5.28 11.43
CA GLU A 93 2.48 4.85 11.96
C GLU A 93 2.68 3.35 11.82
N THR A 94 3.92 2.96 11.67
CA THR A 94 4.37 1.58 11.71
C THR A 94 5.62 1.51 12.57
N VAL A 95 5.73 0.47 13.41
CA VAL A 95 6.85 0.30 14.33
C VAL A 95 7.46 -1.09 14.16
N GLY A 96 8.77 -1.14 13.93
CA GLY A 96 9.57 -2.36 13.94
C GLY A 96 10.37 -2.45 15.24
N ILE A 97 10.11 -3.48 16.03
CA ILE A 97 10.72 -3.70 17.35
C ILE A 97 11.64 -4.93 17.24
N PRO A 98 12.98 -4.75 17.21
CA PRO A 98 13.91 -5.86 17.23
C PRO A 98 13.95 -6.50 18.61
N SER A 99 14.01 -7.83 18.66
CA SER A 99 14.20 -8.59 19.88
C SER A 99 15.01 -9.85 19.58
N ASN A 100 16.28 -9.88 19.94
CA ASN A 100 17.22 -10.98 19.67
C ASN A 100 17.19 -11.43 18.20
N LYS A 101 16.52 -12.58 17.93
CA LYS A 101 16.41 -13.18 16.58
C LYS A 101 15.10 -12.85 15.86
N ARG A 102 14.25 -11.98 16.42
CA ARG A 102 12.93 -11.64 15.86
C ARG A 102 12.79 -10.16 15.63
N LEU A 103 12.01 -9.81 14.62
CA LEU A 103 11.50 -8.47 14.41
C LEU A 103 9.97 -8.51 14.53
N THR A 104 9.44 -7.83 15.53
CA THR A 104 7.99 -7.62 15.65
C THR A 104 7.62 -6.34 14.90
N VAL A 105 6.64 -6.43 14.01
CA VAL A 105 6.15 -5.27 13.27
C VAL A 105 4.72 -4.98 13.70
N CYS A 106 4.50 -3.77 14.21
CA CYS A 106 3.19 -3.22 14.51
C CYS A 106 2.77 -2.29 13.36
N VAL A 107 1.60 -2.51 12.79
CA VAL A 107 1.08 -1.71 11.68
C VAL A 107 -0.27 -1.10 12.07
N SER A 108 -0.53 0.13 11.61
CA SER A 108 -1.85 0.72 11.73
C SER A 108 -2.83 0.05 10.77
N SER A 109 -4.02 -0.29 11.24
CA SER A 109 -5.13 -0.79 10.44
C SER A 109 -6.19 0.28 10.15
N GLN A 110 -6.05 1.44 10.77
CA GLN A 110 -6.99 2.56 10.70
C GLN A 110 -6.25 3.89 10.63
N VAL A 111 -6.90 4.90 10.10
CA VAL A 111 -6.53 6.31 10.24
C VAL A 111 -7.35 6.88 11.40
N GLY A 112 -6.66 7.35 12.45
CA GLY A 112 -7.29 7.72 13.71
C GLY A 112 -7.73 6.51 14.54
N CYS A 113 -8.49 6.76 15.60
CA CYS A 113 -8.95 5.70 16.52
C CYS A 113 -10.28 6.10 17.17
N PRO A 114 -11.27 5.18 17.25
CA PRO A 114 -12.56 5.49 17.85
C PRO A 114 -12.56 5.44 19.39
N MET A 115 -11.46 5.01 20.02
CA MET A 115 -11.42 4.75 21.46
C MET A 115 -11.31 6.01 22.33
N ASP A 116 -10.95 7.16 21.75
CA ASP A 116 -10.81 8.46 22.43
C ASP A 116 -10.03 8.41 23.76
N CYS A 117 -8.96 7.64 23.82
CA CYS A 117 -8.11 7.56 25.00
C CYS A 117 -7.41 8.90 25.23
N LYS A 118 -7.64 9.56 26.36
CA LYS A 118 -7.14 10.91 26.67
C LYS A 118 -5.61 11.05 26.64
N PHE A 119 -4.88 9.97 26.82
CA PHE A 119 -3.42 9.95 26.77
C PHE A 119 -2.85 9.60 25.38
N CYS A 120 -3.69 9.24 24.40
CA CYS A 120 -3.27 8.75 23.10
C CYS A 120 -3.44 9.82 22.02
N ALA A 121 -2.33 10.21 21.37
CA ALA A 121 -2.37 11.22 20.32
C ALA A 121 -3.18 10.76 19.08
N THR A 122 -3.16 9.46 18.77
CA THR A 122 -3.87 8.88 17.61
C THR A 122 -5.40 8.99 17.74
N GLY A 123 -5.93 9.01 18.97
CA GLY A 123 -7.37 9.05 19.22
C GLY A 123 -7.97 10.46 19.25
N LYS A 124 -7.15 11.51 19.29
CA LYS A 124 -7.64 12.90 19.49
C LYS A 124 -8.62 13.39 18.43
N ASP A 125 -8.44 12.97 17.20
CA ASP A 125 -9.27 13.39 16.05
C ASP A 125 -10.33 12.34 15.69
N GLY A 126 -10.53 11.32 16.54
CA GLY A 126 -11.46 10.23 16.30
C GLY A 126 -11.01 9.28 15.18
N LEU A 127 -11.93 8.41 14.76
CA LEU A 127 -11.74 7.51 13.64
C LEU A 127 -12.11 8.19 12.33
N LYS A 128 -11.18 8.28 11.39
CA LYS A 128 -11.45 8.78 10.04
C LYS A 128 -11.89 7.66 9.10
N ARG A 129 -11.12 6.57 9.03
CA ARG A 129 -11.45 5.38 8.23
C ARG A 129 -10.58 4.18 8.55
N SER A 130 -11.03 2.99 8.16
CA SER A 130 -10.16 1.79 8.12
C SER A 130 -9.25 1.83 6.88
N LEU A 131 -8.09 1.19 6.99
CA LEU A 131 -7.21 0.92 5.84
C LEU A 131 -7.72 -0.34 5.11
N LYS A 132 -7.61 -0.34 3.79
CA LYS A 132 -7.96 -1.48 2.92
C LYS A 132 -6.69 -2.07 2.34
#